data_dc2265a023739f5555125e12d3619ba5
#
_entry.id   dc2265a023739f5555125e12d3619ba5
#
_cell.length_a   1.000
_cell.length_b   1.000
_cell.length_c   1.000
_cell.angle_alpha   90.00
_cell.angle_beta   90.00
_cell.angle_gamma   90.00
#
_symmetry.space_group_name_H-M   'P 1'
#
loop_
_entity.id
_entity.type
_entity.pdbx_description
1 polymer ?
#
loop_
_entity_poly.entity_id
_entity_poly.type
_entity_poly.pdbx_seq_one_letter_code
_entity_poly.pdbx_strand_id
1 'polypeptide(L)'
;MGDERARPRRRGREATTASILDAARELFAERGYAGVTVREIARRAGVTHALAHQYVGSKADVFRAVLARSENAILAAAPDNPDLLETVSLMVRQGLEHGRSHVRLIVRSAMSGLPYDRSTGRFAATERLIELAERAAASATPAERSAKDLDPRIAVACVVSLFIGWAVTESWLRPAAGLTEIDDAELLDGIERVVLGILRDHVPGAVREA
;
A
#
# COMPACT_ATOMS: atom_id res chain seq x y z
N MET A 1 -9.46 25.68 -32.88
CA MET A 1 -8.10 25.29 -33.35
C MET A 1 -7.08 25.62 -32.24
N GLY A 2 -7.12 24.92 -31.10
CA GLY A 2 -6.41 25.31 -29.88
C GLY A 2 -5.92 24.20 -28.95
N ASP A 3 -5.92 22.87 -29.33
CA ASP A 3 -5.58 21.81 -28.34
C ASP A 3 -4.46 20.85 -28.76
N GLU A 4 -3.87 20.98 -29.91
CA GLU A 4 -2.90 20.00 -30.45
C GLU A 4 -1.45 20.23 -29.98
N ARG A 5 -1.09 21.42 -29.50
CA ARG A 5 0.27 21.74 -29.02
C ARG A 5 0.50 21.42 -27.52
N ALA A 6 -0.54 21.20 -26.75
CA ALA A 6 -0.45 20.89 -25.31
C ALA A 6 -0.15 19.41 -25.03
N ARG A 7 -0.55 18.49 -25.90
CA ARG A 7 -0.40 17.04 -25.75
C ARG A 7 1.05 16.53 -25.73
N PRO A 8 1.99 16.97 -26.58
CA PRO A 8 3.37 16.47 -26.57
C PRO A 8 4.15 16.88 -25.30
N ARG A 9 3.95 18.13 -24.82
CA ARG A 9 4.61 18.61 -23.60
C ARG A 9 4.11 17.91 -22.34
N ARG A 10 2.81 17.61 -22.27
CA ARG A 10 2.21 16.87 -21.16
C ARG A 10 2.71 15.43 -21.08
N ARG A 11 2.78 14.72 -22.21
CA ARG A 11 3.36 13.37 -22.30
C ARG A 11 4.82 13.33 -21.89
N GLY A 12 5.63 14.28 -22.31
CA GLY A 12 7.02 14.39 -21.90
C GLY A 12 7.18 14.63 -20.39
N ARG A 13 6.32 15.46 -19.79
CA ARG A 13 6.31 15.69 -18.35
C ARG A 13 5.91 14.44 -17.57
N GLU A 14 4.86 13.75 -17.99
CA GLU A 14 4.38 12.52 -17.36
C GLU A 14 5.46 11.41 -17.41
N ALA A 15 6.10 11.20 -18.56
CA ALA A 15 7.19 10.25 -18.71
C ALA A 15 8.41 10.60 -17.83
N THR A 16 8.78 11.88 -17.76
CA THR A 16 9.87 12.33 -16.91
C THR A 16 9.54 12.16 -15.43
N THR A 17 8.31 12.50 -15.01
CA THR A 17 7.85 12.29 -13.63
C THR A 17 7.89 10.80 -13.28
N ALA A 18 7.43 9.92 -14.17
CA ALA A 18 7.50 8.48 -13.97
C ALA A 18 8.95 8.01 -13.77
N SER A 19 9.89 8.43 -14.62
CA SER A 19 11.31 8.10 -14.48
C SER A 19 11.90 8.57 -13.15
N ILE A 20 11.55 9.77 -12.68
CA ILE A 20 11.99 10.28 -11.38
C ILE A 20 11.45 9.42 -10.24
N LEU A 21 10.18 9.03 -10.29
CA LEU A 21 9.56 8.21 -9.25
C LEU A 21 10.09 6.77 -9.24
N ASP A 22 10.41 6.20 -10.40
CA ASP A 22 11.03 4.88 -10.50
C ASP A 22 12.44 4.88 -9.89
N ALA A 23 13.28 5.87 -10.25
CA ALA A 23 14.60 6.06 -9.66
C ALA A 23 14.53 6.29 -8.14
N ALA A 24 13.54 7.05 -7.67
CA ALA A 24 13.32 7.31 -6.25
C ALA A 24 12.93 6.03 -5.50
N ARG A 25 12.01 5.24 -6.06
CA ARG A 25 11.57 3.97 -5.48
C ARG A 25 12.75 3.01 -5.26
N GLU A 26 13.62 2.85 -6.27
CA GLU A 26 14.81 2.01 -6.18
C GLU A 26 15.77 2.51 -5.08
N LEU A 27 16.12 3.79 -5.09
CA LEU A 27 17.03 4.37 -4.12
C LEU A 27 16.50 4.31 -2.69
N PHE A 28 15.22 4.60 -2.48
CA PHE A 28 14.60 4.50 -1.17
C PHE A 28 14.52 3.05 -0.67
N ALA A 29 14.28 2.08 -1.55
CA ALA A 29 14.30 0.65 -1.20
C ALA A 29 15.70 0.19 -0.80
N GLU A 30 16.74 0.65 -1.50
CA GLU A 30 18.13 0.30 -1.23
C GLU A 30 18.66 0.92 0.07
N ARG A 31 18.45 2.23 0.29
CA ARG A 31 19.12 3.04 1.30
C ARG A 31 18.22 3.64 2.38
N GLY A 32 16.91 3.45 2.26
CA GLY A 32 15.91 4.09 3.11
C GLY A 32 15.75 5.58 2.81
N TYR A 33 14.73 6.20 3.44
CA TYR A 33 14.43 7.61 3.23
C TYR A 33 15.59 8.53 3.60
N ALA A 34 16.22 8.34 4.77
CA ALA A 34 17.29 9.22 5.25
C ALA A 34 18.52 9.24 4.34
N GLY A 35 18.90 8.08 3.77
CA GLY A 35 20.11 7.88 2.98
C GLY A 35 20.05 8.36 1.52
N VAL A 36 18.98 9.05 1.10
CA VAL A 36 18.76 9.47 -0.29
C VAL A 36 18.54 10.97 -0.40
N THR A 37 19.06 11.60 -1.44
CA THR A 37 18.87 13.01 -1.75
C THR A 37 18.14 13.18 -3.09
N VAL A 38 17.42 14.30 -3.27
CA VAL A 38 16.75 14.63 -4.56
C VAL A 38 17.77 14.74 -5.70
N ARG A 39 19.02 15.17 -5.40
CA ARG A 39 20.08 15.24 -6.39
C ARG A 39 20.49 13.84 -6.91
N GLU A 40 20.57 12.84 -6.04
CA GLU A 40 20.86 11.46 -6.43
C GLU A 40 19.70 10.86 -7.24
N ILE A 41 18.45 11.14 -6.85
CA ILE A 41 17.27 10.74 -7.61
C ILE A 41 17.30 11.34 -9.01
N ALA A 42 17.54 12.64 -9.14
CA ALA A 42 17.64 13.33 -10.42
C ALA A 42 18.75 12.72 -11.31
N ARG A 43 19.93 12.48 -10.75
CA ARG A 43 21.05 11.83 -11.46
C ARG A 43 20.69 10.42 -11.94
N ARG A 44 20.04 9.62 -11.12
CA ARG A 44 19.59 8.26 -11.46
C ARG A 44 18.52 8.27 -12.56
N ALA A 45 17.61 9.25 -12.51
CA ALA A 45 16.57 9.46 -13.51
C ALA A 45 17.04 10.10 -14.82
N GLY A 46 18.33 10.51 -14.92
CA GLY A 46 18.87 11.17 -16.10
C GLY A 46 18.37 12.61 -16.32
N VAL A 47 17.94 13.29 -15.23
CA VAL A 47 17.42 14.66 -15.30
C VAL A 47 18.23 15.62 -14.43
N THR A 48 18.07 16.94 -14.67
CA THR A 48 18.68 17.94 -13.80
C THR A 48 17.97 18.02 -12.45
N HIS A 49 18.69 18.42 -11.40
CA HIS A 49 18.12 18.60 -10.06
C HIS A 49 16.97 19.65 -10.09
N ALA A 50 17.12 20.72 -10.86
CA ALA A 50 16.09 21.76 -11.00
C ALA A 50 14.81 21.18 -11.61
N LEU A 51 14.93 20.33 -12.63
CA LEU A 51 13.80 19.68 -13.28
C LEU A 51 13.09 18.69 -12.34
N ALA A 52 13.86 17.89 -11.59
CA ALA A 52 13.30 17.00 -10.60
C ALA A 52 12.51 17.78 -9.54
N HIS A 53 13.11 18.83 -8.97
CA HIS A 53 12.42 19.67 -7.98
C HIS A 53 11.15 20.33 -8.54
N GLN A 54 11.19 20.79 -9.78
CA GLN A 54 10.02 21.41 -10.45
C GLN A 54 8.87 20.42 -10.69
N TYR A 55 9.18 19.14 -10.97
CA TYR A 55 8.16 18.15 -11.35
C TYR A 55 7.60 17.38 -10.16
N VAL A 56 8.41 17.12 -9.15
CA VAL A 56 8.04 16.27 -8.00
C VAL A 56 8.23 16.93 -6.64
N GLY A 57 8.84 18.13 -6.59
CA GLY A 57 8.96 18.91 -5.35
C GLY A 57 10.10 18.48 -4.44
N SER A 58 9.87 18.55 -3.13
CA SER A 58 10.81 18.19 -2.08
C SER A 58 11.02 16.68 -2.01
N LYS A 59 12.05 16.24 -1.25
CA LYS A 59 12.27 14.81 -0.98
C LYS A 59 11.04 14.13 -0.35
N ALA A 60 10.32 14.84 0.53
CA ALA A 60 9.10 14.34 1.13
C ALA A 60 7.96 14.20 0.10
N ASP A 61 7.87 15.12 -0.87
CA ASP A 61 6.89 15.05 -1.95
C ASP A 61 7.17 13.86 -2.88
N VAL A 62 8.44 13.66 -3.25
CA VAL A 62 8.87 12.50 -4.04
C VAL A 62 8.52 11.20 -3.33
N PHE A 63 8.82 11.13 -2.03
CA PHE A 63 8.56 9.93 -1.24
C PHE A 63 7.06 9.60 -1.19
N ARG A 64 6.22 10.61 -0.90
CA ARG A 64 4.76 10.47 -0.90
C ARG A 64 4.23 10.02 -2.26
N ALA A 65 4.74 10.61 -3.35
CA ALA A 65 4.35 10.23 -4.70
C ALA A 65 4.73 8.77 -5.05
N VAL A 66 5.88 8.29 -4.58
CA VAL A 66 6.30 6.88 -4.72
C VAL A 66 5.33 5.95 -3.98
N LEU A 67 4.97 6.27 -2.74
CA LEU A 67 4.00 5.47 -1.96
C LEU A 67 2.64 5.44 -2.65
N ALA A 68 2.09 6.61 -2.97
CA ALA A 68 0.78 6.75 -3.61
C ALA A 68 0.71 5.99 -4.95
N ARG A 69 1.77 6.02 -5.75
CA ARG A 69 1.82 5.29 -7.02
C ARG A 69 1.75 3.78 -6.83
N SER A 70 2.43 3.25 -5.82
CA SER A 70 2.40 1.81 -5.52
C SER A 70 1.04 1.38 -5.00
N GLU A 71 0.42 2.16 -4.13
CA GLU A 71 -0.93 1.90 -3.61
C GLU A 71 -1.99 1.98 -4.70
N ASN A 72 -1.93 2.99 -5.55
CA ASN A 72 -2.85 3.13 -6.68
C ASN A 72 -2.75 1.95 -7.66
N ALA A 73 -1.56 1.39 -7.86
CA ALA A 73 -1.39 0.21 -8.71
C ALA A 73 -2.11 -1.03 -8.11
N ILE A 74 -2.05 -1.20 -6.79
CA ILE A 74 -2.77 -2.27 -6.09
C ILE A 74 -4.28 -2.07 -6.21
N LEU A 75 -4.76 -0.85 -5.96
CA LEU A 75 -6.19 -0.53 -6.04
C LEU A 75 -6.74 -0.61 -7.48
N ALA A 76 -5.93 -0.26 -8.49
CA ALA A 76 -6.32 -0.33 -9.89
C ALA A 76 -6.46 -1.78 -10.41
N ALA A 77 -5.90 -2.75 -9.72
CA ALA A 77 -6.06 -4.17 -10.01
C ALA A 77 -7.32 -4.78 -9.36
N ALA A 78 -8.02 -4.02 -8.51
CA ALA A 78 -9.27 -4.47 -7.90
C ALA A 78 -10.39 -4.55 -8.96
N PRO A 79 -11.31 -5.54 -8.84
CA PRO A 79 -12.49 -5.61 -9.70
C PRO A 79 -13.39 -4.39 -9.53
N ASP A 80 -14.31 -4.20 -10.47
CA ASP A 80 -15.33 -3.16 -10.37
C ASP A 80 -16.20 -3.39 -9.12
N ASN A 81 -16.30 -2.36 -8.27
CA ASN A 81 -17.08 -2.38 -7.04
C ASN A 81 -16.78 -3.56 -6.08
N PRO A 82 -15.51 -3.76 -5.68
CA PRO A 82 -15.11 -4.86 -4.81
C PRO A 82 -15.68 -4.66 -3.40
N ASP A 83 -15.97 -5.75 -2.71
CA ASP A 83 -16.28 -5.72 -1.28
C ASP A 83 -15.00 -5.65 -0.42
N LEU A 84 -15.20 -5.61 0.91
CA LEU A 84 -14.09 -5.54 1.86
C LEU A 84 -13.17 -6.75 1.76
N LEU A 85 -13.73 -7.97 1.72
CA LEU A 85 -12.95 -9.21 1.76
C LEU A 85 -12.20 -9.43 0.44
N GLU A 86 -12.85 -9.14 -0.71
CA GLU A 86 -12.20 -9.19 -2.02
C GLU A 86 -11.03 -8.21 -2.11
N THR A 87 -11.22 -6.99 -1.61
CA THR A 87 -10.16 -5.97 -1.62
C THR A 87 -8.98 -6.40 -0.75
N VAL A 88 -9.23 -6.92 0.45
CA VAL A 88 -8.19 -7.40 1.36
C VAL A 88 -7.47 -8.61 0.78
N SER A 89 -8.20 -9.59 0.22
CA SER A 89 -7.61 -10.74 -0.46
C SER A 89 -6.63 -10.32 -1.55
N LEU A 90 -7.07 -9.42 -2.44
CA LEU A 90 -6.23 -8.88 -3.50
C LEU A 90 -4.96 -8.20 -2.94
N MET A 91 -5.11 -7.37 -1.90
CA MET A 91 -3.98 -6.65 -1.30
C MET A 91 -2.98 -7.59 -0.64
N VAL A 92 -3.45 -8.63 0.06
CA VAL A 92 -2.60 -9.65 0.68
C VAL A 92 -1.81 -10.39 -0.38
N ARG A 93 -2.47 -10.92 -1.42
CA ARG A 93 -1.82 -11.66 -2.50
C ARG A 93 -0.81 -10.80 -3.26
N GLN A 94 -1.22 -9.66 -3.78
CA GLN A 94 -0.30 -8.77 -4.51
C GLN A 94 0.82 -8.23 -3.64
N GLY A 95 0.53 -7.89 -2.39
CA GLY A 95 1.52 -7.34 -1.49
C GLY A 95 2.59 -8.35 -1.06
N LEU A 96 2.26 -9.61 -0.85
CA LEU A 96 3.21 -10.65 -0.50
C LEU A 96 3.98 -11.17 -1.73
N GLU A 97 3.34 -11.27 -2.89
CA GLU A 97 3.99 -11.71 -4.12
C GLU A 97 4.90 -10.65 -4.73
N HIS A 98 4.45 -9.40 -4.81
CA HIS A 98 5.12 -8.35 -5.58
C HIS A 98 5.49 -7.11 -4.76
N GLY A 99 4.89 -6.92 -3.58
CA GLY A 99 4.92 -5.67 -2.80
C GLY A 99 5.98 -5.58 -1.72
N ARG A 100 6.84 -6.58 -1.52
CA ARG A 100 7.83 -6.60 -0.41
C ARG A 100 8.71 -5.33 -0.36
N SER A 101 9.07 -4.78 -1.50
CA SER A 101 9.85 -3.55 -1.58
C SER A 101 9.06 -2.34 -1.07
N HIS A 102 7.76 -2.28 -1.38
CA HIS A 102 6.86 -1.21 -0.92
C HIS A 102 6.65 -1.27 0.60
N VAL A 103 6.36 -2.47 1.13
CA VAL A 103 6.19 -2.66 2.58
C VAL A 103 7.46 -2.31 3.35
N ARG A 104 8.63 -2.76 2.87
CA ARG A 104 9.93 -2.40 3.46
C ARG A 104 10.16 -0.89 3.45
N LEU A 105 9.74 -0.21 2.40
CA LEU A 105 9.84 1.24 2.30
C LEU A 105 8.99 1.94 3.36
N ILE A 106 7.74 1.51 3.54
CA ILE A 106 6.83 2.04 4.58
C ILE A 106 7.45 1.86 5.97
N VAL A 107 7.86 0.64 6.31
CA VAL A 107 8.41 0.31 7.64
C VAL A 107 9.69 1.10 7.91
N ARG A 108 10.64 1.13 6.96
CA ARG A 108 11.87 1.92 7.12
C ARG A 108 11.60 3.40 7.35
N SER A 109 10.57 3.92 6.72
CA SER A 109 10.20 5.33 6.85
C SER A 109 9.55 5.62 8.21
N ALA A 110 8.67 4.74 8.67
CA ALA A 110 8.08 4.82 10.00
C ALA A 110 9.16 4.75 11.09
N MET A 111 10.12 3.83 10.96
CA MET A 111 11.26 3.71 11.89
C MET A 111 12.24 4.88 11.83
N SER A 112 12.29 5.61 10.71
CA SER A 112 13.14 6.80 10.56
C SER A 112 12.52 8.07 11.16
N GLY A 113 11.39 7.95 11.87
CA GLY A 113 10.73 9.08 12.52
C GLY A 113 10.06 10.05 11.54
N LEU A 114 9.80 9.64 10.31
CA LEU A 114 8.98 10.42 9.40
C LEU A 114 7.56 10.47 9.97
N PRO A 115 7.06 11.65 10.38
CA PRO A 115 5.72 11.75 10.90
C PRO A 115 4.73 11.40 9.81
N TYR A 116 3.78 10.53 10.13
CA TYR A 116 2.61 10.36 9.31
C TYR A 116 1.75 11.63 9.41
N ASP A 117 1.68 12.37 8.33
CA ASP A 117 0.82 13.54 8.24
C ASP A 117 -0.39 13.20 7.36
N ARG A 118 -1.57 13.10 7.98
CA ARG A 118 -2.84 12.83 7.28
C ARG A 118 -3.15 13.87 6.20
N SER A 119 -2.64 15.08 6.32
CA SER A 119 -2.86 16.15 5.34
C SER A 119 -2.00 15.97 4.07
N THR A 120 -0.90 15.24 4.17
CA THR A 120 0.12 15.15 3.13
C THR A 120 0.42 13.73 2.64
N GLY A 121 -0.04 12.70 3.33
CA GLY A 121 0.22 11.30 2.98
C GLY A 121 -1.02 10.44 3.17
N ARG A 122 -1.80 10.26 2.11
CA ARG A 122 -2.89 9.30 2.10
C ARG A 122 -2.32 7.92 1.86
N PHE A 123 -2.54 7.00 2.78
CA PHE A 123 -2.49 5.57 2.49
C PHE A 123 -3.83 5.20 1.84
N ALA A 124 -3.93 5.47 0.54
CA ALA A 124 -5.16 5.32 -0.22
C ALA A 124 -5.74 3.90 -0.10
N ALA A 125 -4.88 2.90 -0.03
CA ALA A 125 -5.27 1.52 0.19
C ALA A 125 -5.88 1.30 1.58
N THR A 126 -5.26 1.81 2.64
CA THR A 126 -5.79 1.70 4.01
C THR A 126 -7.07 2.52 4.18
N GLU A 127 -7.13 3.73 3.62
CA GLU A 127 -8.35 4.56 3.63
C GLU A 127 -9.50 3.83 2.91
N ARG A 128 -9.22 3.21 1.76
CA ARG A 128 -10.21 2.42 1.03
C ARG A 128 -10.73 1.23 1.83
N LEU A 129 -9.85 0.52 2.55
CA LEU A 129 -10.27 -0.58 3.43
C LEU A 129 -11.15 -0.08 4.58
N ILE A 130 -10.82 1.05 5.18
CA ILE A 130 -11.64 1.67 6.23
C ILE A 130 -13.02 2.04 5.70
N GLU A 131 -13.11 2.69 4.54
CA GLU A 131 -14.37 3.04 3.92
C GLU A 131 -15.24 1.80 3.61
N LEU A 132 -14.62 0.71 3.15
CA LEU A 132 -15.31 -0.54 2.88
C LEU A 132 -15.80 -1.19 4.18
N ALA A 133 -14.98 -1.22 5.22
CA ALA A 133 -15.33 -1.77 6.52
C ALA A 133 -16.43 -0.96 7.23
N GLU A 134 -16.38 0.36 7.17
CA GLU A 134 -17.41 1.24 7.73
C GLU A 134 -18.74 1.07 6.98
N ARG A 135 -18.71 0.92 5.64
CA ARG A 135 -19.91 0.63 4.85
C ARG A 135 -20.53 -0.73 5.17
N ALA A 136 -19.69 -1.77 5.32
CA ALA A 136 -20.16 -3.09 5.73
C ALA A 136 -20.83 -3.02 7.09
N ALA A 137 -20.19 -2.40 8.08
CA ALA A 137 -20.75 -2.24 9.42
C ALA A 137 -22.03 -1.39 9.46
N ALA A 138 -22.13 -0.36 8.60
CA ALA A 138 -23.33 0.47 8.52
C ALA A 138 -24.52 -0.26 7.90
N SER A 139 -24.29 -1.18 6.96
CA SER A 139 -25.31 -1.99 6.30
C SER A 139 -25.70 -3.26 7.05
N ALA A 140 -24.96 -3.61 8.12
CA ALA A 140 -25.20 -4.83 8.89
C ALA A 140 -26.55 -4.86 9.59
N THR A 141 -27.23 -5.98 9.47
CA THR A 141 -28.49 -6.25 10.16
C THR A 141 -28.27 -6.51 11.66
N PRO A 142 -29.30 -6.40 12.51
CA PRO A 142 -29.17 -6.76 13.93
C PRO A 142 -28.69 -8.19 14.18
N ALA A 143 -29.00 -9.12 13.28
CA ALA A 143 -28.61 -10.53 13.39
C ALA A 143 -27.09 -10.73 13.11
N GLU A 144 -26.49 -9.88 12.30
CA GLU A 144 -25.06 -9.91 11.99
C GLU A 144 -24.19 -9.23 13.05
N ARG A 145 -24.80 -8.55 14.02
CA ARG A 145 -24.08 -7.85 15.09
C ARG A 145 -23.82 -8.78 16.28
N SER A 146 -22.65 -8.62 16.87
CA SER A 146 -22.11 -9.48 17.91
C SER A 146 -21.42 -8.65 19.00
N ALA A 147 -21.28 -9.22 20.20
CA ALA A 147 -20.46 -8.63 21.27
C ALA A 147 -18.95 -8.61 20.94
N LYS A 148 -18.54 -9.26 19.85
CA LYS A 148 -17.14 -9.28 19.36
C LYS A 148 -16.85 -8.18 18.34
N ASP A 149 -17.87 -7.42 17.92
CA ASP A 149 -17.71 -6.37 16.93
C ASP A 149 -16.72 -5.32 17.44
N LEU A 150 -15.78 -4.97 16.57
CA LEU A 150 -14.82 -3.90 16.80
C LEU A 150 -15.22 -2.66 16.00
N ASP A 151 -14.65 -1.52 16.37
CA ASP A 151 -14.61 -0.38 15.47
C ASP A 151 -13.92 -0.84 14.16
N PRO A 152 -14.58 -0.66 12.99
CA PRO A 152 -14.04 -1.13 11.71
C PRO A 152 -12.61 -0.64 11.44
N ARG A 153 -12.26 0.56 11.93
CA ARG A 153 -10.91 1.13 11.81
C ARG A 153 -9.87 0.34 12.60
N ILE A 154 -10.25 -0.20 13.77
CA ILE A 154 -9.36 -1.04 14.58
C ILE A 154 -9.13 -2.38 13.88
N ALA A 155 -10.19 -3.01 13.36
CA ALA A 155 -10.07 -4.26 12.63
C ALA A 155 -9.16 -4.12 11.40
N VAL A 156 -9.35 -3.07 10.61
CA VAL A 156 -8.49 -2.76 9.45
C VAL A 156 -7.05 -2.50 9.89
N ALA A 157 -6.82 -1.73 10.97
CA ALA A 157 -5.47 -1.47 11.46
C ALA A 157 -4.76 -2.75 11.91
N CYS A 158 -5.45 -3.69 12.56
CA CYS A 158 -4.92 -4.99 12.94
C CYS A 158 -4.54 -5.83 11.70
N VAL A 159 -5.41 -5.90 10.71
CA VAL A 159 -5.16 -6.61 9.45
C VAL A 159 -3.95 -6.04 8.71
N VAL A 160 -3.87 -4.72 8.55
CA VAL A 160 -2.73 -4.04 7.92
C VAL A 160 -1.44 -4.27 8.71
N SER A 161 -1.50 -4.23 10.05
CA SER A 161 -0.34 -4.49 10.91
C SER A 161 0.16 -5.92 10.80
N LEU A 162 -0.73 -6.91 10.75
CA LEU A 162 -0.38 -8.33 10.56
C LEU A 162 0.31 -8.52 9.20
N PHE A 163 -0.27 -7.98 8.14
CA PHE A 163 0.28 -8.05 6.79
C PHE A 163 1.67 -7.40 6.71
N ILE A 164 1.82 -6.17 7.20
CA ILE A 164 3.10 -5.46 7.22
C ILE A 164 4.13 -6.22 8.07
N GLY A 165 3.72 -6.68 9.25
CA GLY A 165 4.58 -7.45 10.16
C GLY A 165 5.11 -8.71 9.48
N TRP A 166 4.25 -9.51 8.87
CA TRP A 166 4.65 -10.70 8.13
C TRP A 166 5.62 -10.36 7.00
N ALA A 167 5.26 -9.43 6.11
CA ALA A 167 6.08 -9.08 4.94
C ALA A 167 7.51 -8.62 5.29
N VAL A 168 7.72 -8.08 6.51
CA VAL A 168 9.03 -7.63 6.98
C VAL A 168 9.78 -8.74 7.71
N THR A 169 9.09 -9.59 8.46
CA THR A 169 9.69 -10.57 9.36
C THR A 169 9.69 -12.01 8.82
N GLU A 170 9.08 -12.25 7.67
CA GLU A 170 8.91 -13.60 7.09
C GLU A 170 10.20 -14.40 7.05
N SER A 171 11.31 -13.81 6.59
CA SER A 171 12.61 -14.49 6.49
C SER A 171 13.14 -15.00 7.83
N TRP A 172 12.67 -14.44 8.94
CA TRP A 172 12.99 -14.82 10.29
C TRP A 172 11.87 -15.66 10.93
N LEU A 173 10.60 -15.27 10.76
CA LEU A 173 9.46 -15.98 11.36
C LEU A 173 9.25 -17.35 10.75
N ARG A 174 9.42 -17.50 9.44
CA ARG A 174 9.20 -18.75 8.73
C ARG A 174 10.06 -19.89 9.30
N PRO A 175 11.38 -19.76 9.43
CA PRO A 175 12.19 -20.79 10.09
C PRO A 175 11.93 -20.91 11.59
N ALA A 176 11.69 -19.81 12.30
CA ALA A 176 11.43 -19.84 13.74
C ALA A 176 10.12 -20.60 14.09
N ALA A 177 9.12 -20.52 13.22
CA ALA A 177 7.85 -21.24 13.38
C ALA A 177 7.85 -22.64 12.76
N GLY A 178 8.97 -23.12 12.18
CA GLY A 178 9.05 -24.43 11.53
C GLY A 178 8.27 -24.52 10.21
N LEU A 179 8.09 -23.41 9.51
CA LEU A 179 7.27 -23.33 8.29
C LEU A 179 8.13 -23.40 6.99
N THR A 180 9.38 -23.85 7.08
CA THR A 180 10.29 -23.89 5.93
C THR A 180 9.90 -24.91 4.87
N GLU A 181 9.22 -25.97 5.27
CA GLU A 181 8.74 -27.03 4.37
C GLU A 181 7.38 -26.72 3.73
N ILE A 182 6.69 -25.68 4.19
CA ILE A 182 5.41 -25.25 3.62
C ILE A 182 5.70 -24.43 2.36
N ASP A 183 5.04 -24.75 1.27
CA ASP A 183 5.21 -24.01 0.03
C ASP A 183 4.62 -22.59 0.11
N ASP A 184 5.04 -21.71 -0.78
CA ASP A 184 4.68 -20.30 -0.75
C ASP A 184 3.18 -20.07 -1.00
N ALA A 185 2.51 -20.93 -1.78
CA ALA A 185 1.09 -20.80 -2.08
C ALA A 185 0.25 -21.22 -0.85
N GLU A 186 0.58 -22.34 -0.20
CA GLU A 186 -0.09 -22.80 1.02
C GLU A 186 0.08 -21.77 2.15
N LEU A 187 1.28 -21.21 2.29
CA LEU A 187 1.57 -20.18 3.27
C LEU A 187 0.75 -18.91 3.02
N LEU A 188 0.68 -18.46 1.78
CA LEU A 188 -0.11 -17.31 1.37
C LEU A 188 -1.60 -17.51 1.65
N ASP A 189 -2.14 -18.66 1.29
CA ASP A 189 -3.54 -19.04 1.56
C ASP A 189 -3.83 -19.09 3.07
N GLY A 190 -2.87 -19.54 3.86
CA GLY A 190 -2.96 -19.56 5.32
C GLY A 190 -3.05 -18.16 5.91
N ILE A 191 -2.16 -17.27 5.49
CA ILE A 191 -2.16 -15.87 5.92
C ILE A 191 -3.45 -15.16 5.52
N GLU A 192 -3.87 -15.33 4.27
CA GLU A 192 -5.12 -14.76 3.77
C GLU A 192 -6.32 -15.20 4.60
N ARG A 193 -6.45 -16.50 4.89
CA ARG A 193 -7.54 -17.02 5.75
C ARG A 193 -7.57 -16.38 7.13
N VAL A 194 -6.42 -16.19 7.77
CA VAL A 194 -6.34 -15.53 9.08
C VAL A 194 -6.79 -14.08 8.99
N VAL A 195 -6.28 -13.35 7.99
CA VAL A 195 -6.60 -11.94 7.77
C VAL A 195 -8.09 -11.74 7.50
N LEU A 196 -8.67 -12.55 6.61
CA LEU A 196 -10.11 -12.50 6.29
C LEU A 196 -10.96 -12.97 7.48
N GLY A 197 -10.48 -13.93 8.27
CA GLY A 197 -11.13 -14.37 9.49
C GLY A 197 -11.30 -13.24 10.51
N ILE A 198 -10.27 -12.43 10.73
CA ILE A 198 -10.35 -11.26 11.61
C ILE A 198 -11.48 -10.31 11.18
N LEU A 199 -11.60 -10.04 9.88
CA LEU A 199 -12.65 -9.15 9.39
C LEU A 199 -14.05 -9.76 9.51
N ARG A 200 -14.20 -11.06 9.18
CA ARG A 200 -15.49 -11.75 9.31
C ARG A 200 -15.98 -11.80 10.75
N ASP A 201 -15.07 -12.01 11.70
CA ASP A 201 -15.41 -12.19 13.11
C ASP A 201 -15.65 -10.88 13.85
N HIS A 202 -15.14 -9.75 13.33
CA HIS A 202 -15.11 -8.49 14.07
C HIS A 202 -15.68 -7.28 13.31
N VAL A 203 -16.00 -7.41 12.02
CA VAL A 203 -16.66 -6.35 11.24
C VAL A 203 -18.03 -6.87 10.81
N PRO A 204 -19.12 -6.40 11.42
CA PRO A 204 -20.48 -6.85 11.07
C PRO A 204 -20.76 -6.49 9.59
N GLY A 205 -21.45 -7.38 8.89
CA GLY A 205 -21.77 -7.20 7.46
C GLY A 205 -20.56 -7.35 6.52
N ALA A 206 -19.38 -7.78 7.01
CA ALA A 206 -18.22 -8.07 6.15
C ALA A 206 -18.48 -9.23 5.18
N VAL A 207 -19.35 -10.16 5.54
CA VAL A 207 -19.80 -11.27 4.69
C VAL A 207 -21.13 -10.84 4.04
N ARG A 208 -21.18 -10.74 2.71
CA ARG A 208 -22.45 -10.72 2.02
C ARG A 208 -22.95 -12.16 1.89
N GLU A 209 -24.14 -12.43 2.42
CA GLU A 209 -24.88 -13.63 2.00
C GLU A 209 -25.14 -13.52 0.49
N ALA A 210 -24.75 -14.57 -0.24
CA ALA A 210 -24.90 -14.66 -1.69
C ALA A 210 -26.36 -14.81 -2.11
#